data_94dabff6e5d97acd4166aa6f32f116c5
#
_entry.id   94dabff6e5d97acd4166aa6f32f116c5
#
_cell.length_a   1.000
_cell.length_b   1.000
_cell.length_c   1.000
_cell.angle_alpha   90.00
_cell.angle_beta   90.00
_cell.angle_gamma   90.00
#
_symmetry.space_group_name_H-M   'P 1'
#
loop_
_entity.id
_entity.type
_entity.pdbx_description
1 polymer ?
#
loop_
_entity_poly.entity_id
_entity_poly.type
_entity_poly.pdbx_seq_one_letter_code
_entity_poly.pdbx_strand_id
1 'polypeptide(L)'
;MLFRSGKYKPVILYCLMEYEPVRFNEMQRYLKKIADKTLSQNLKELEADDLIIRTVYPQIPPKVEYSLTERGHSLVKVLDLLCDWGNENRRGVSGK
;
A
#
# COMPACT_ATOMS: atom_id res chain seq x y z
N MET A 1 -14.81 -6.71 6.26
CA MET A 1 -14.29 -5.41 5.90
C MET A 1 -12.89 -5.51 5.33
N LEU A 2 -12.64 -4.80 4.30
CA LEU A 2 -11.40 -4.94 3.53
C LEU A 2 -10.14 -4.69 4.36
N PHE A 3 -10.17 -3.73 5.24
CA PHE A 3 -8.95 -3.31 5.95
C PHE A 3 -8.81 -3.88 7.36
N ARG A 4 -9.66 -4.79 7.75
CA ARG A 4 -9.62 -5.31 9.12
C ARG A 4 -8.35 -6.06 9.42
N SER A 5 -7.99 -6.98 8.54
CA SER A 5 -6.82 -7.85 8.77
C SER A 5 -5.55 -7.30 8.17
N GLY A 6 -5.64 -6.22 7.43
CA GLY A 6 -4.48 -5.66 6.76
C GLY A 6 -4.35 -4.19 7.02
N LYS A 7 -4.10 -3.82 8.26
CA LYS A 7 -4.00 -2.41 8.60
C LYS A 7 -2.88 -1.70 7.84
N TYR A 8 -1.90 -2.44 7.36
CA TYR A 8 -0.81 -1.85 6.60
C TYR A 8 -1.11 -1.72 5.12
N LYS A 9 -2.15 -2.40 4.63
CA LYS A 9 -2.44 -2.40 3.20
C LYS A 9 -2.67 -1.00 2.64
N PRO A 10 -3.51 -0.17 3.27
CA PRO A 10 -3.71 1.19 2.73
C PRO A 10 -2.41 1.98 2.71
N VAL A 11 -1.59 1.83 3.75
CA VAL A 11 -0.32 2.57 3.82
C VAL A 11 0.62 2.12 2.73
N ILE A 12 0.67 0.80 2.47
CA ILE A 12 1.51 0.27 1.40
C ILE A 12 1.05 0.83 0.05
N LEU A 13 -0.26 0.87 -0.18
CA LEU A 13 -0.78 1.40 -1.42
C LEU A 13 -0.44 2.87 -1.61
N TYR A 14 -0.53 3.66 -0.55
CA TYR A 14 -0.15 5.06 -0.62
C TYR A 14 1.34 5.23 -0.87
N CYS A 15 2.16 4.40 -0.24
CA CYS A 15 3.59 4.42 -0.47
C CYS A 15 3.92 4.18 -1.94
N LEU A 16 3.27 3.18 -2.53
CA LEU A 16 3.50 2.88 -3.94
C LEU A 16 2.99 4.00 -4.83
N MET A 17 1.84 4.57 -4.50
CA MET A 17 1.29 5.67 -5.28
C MET A 17 2.26 6.83 -5.36
N GLU A 18 2.96 7.08 -4.27
CA GLU A 18 3.85 8.22 -4.17
C GLU A 18 5.23 7.97 -4.75
N TYR A 19 5.75 6.76 -4.58
CA TYR A 19 7.16 6.47 -4.87
C TYR A 19 7.40 5.36 -5.86
N GLU A 20 6.38 4.76 -6.44
CA GLU A 20 6.60 3.60 -7.31
C GLU A 20 7.60 3.86 -8.43
N PRO A 21 8.42 2.88 -8.80
CA PRO A 21 8.49 1.55 -8.19
C PRO A 21 9.27 1.59 -6.87
N VAL A 22 8.88 0.69 -5.95
CA VAL A 22 9.45 0.68 -4.60
C VAL A 22 9.96 -0.72 -4.28
N ARG A 23 11.11 -0.78 -3.64
CA ARG A 23 11.68 -2.05 -3.21
C ARG A 23 11.21 -2.40 -1.82
N PHE A 24 11.36 -3.68 -1.48
CA PHE A 24 10.96 -4.19 -0.17
C PHE A 24 11.60 -3.38 0.96
N ASN A 25 12.90 -3.17 0.87
CA ASN A 25 13.64 -2.44 1.90
C ASN A 25 13.13 -1.00 2.06
N GLU A 26 12.79 -0.40 0.94
CA GLU A 26 12.30 0.97 0.96
C GLU A 26 10.94 1.05 1.63
N MET A 27 10.09 0.06 1.38
CA MET A 27 8.80 0.00 2.04
C MET A 27 8.96 -0.22 3.55
N GLN A 28 9.92 -1.03 3.95
CA GLN A 28 10.18 -1.24 5.36
C GLN A 28 10.57 0.07 6.05
N ARG A 29 11.39 0.87 5.39
CA ARG A 29 11.77 2.16 5.95
C ARG A 29 10.58 3.11 6.01
N TYR A 30 9.74 3.09 4.98
CA TYR A 30 8.55 3.92 4.94
C TYR A 30 7.58 3.57 6.07
N LEU A 31 7.39 2.27 6.27
CA LEU A 31 6.45 1.78 7.28
C LEU A 31 7.07 1.68 8.67
N LYS A 32 8.38 1.84 8.72
CA LYS A 32 9.14 1.79 9.95
C LYS A 32 9.01 0.43 10.62
N LYS A 33 8.33 0.29 11.69
CA LYS A 33 8.39 -0.89 12.54
C LYS A 33 7.69 -2.15 12.02
N ILE A 34 7.43 -2.24 10.74
CA ILE A 34 6.78 -3.42 10.20
C ILE A 34 7.76 -4.58 10.13
N ALA A 35 7.32 -5.77 10.57
CA ALA A 35 8.14 -6.97 10.48
C ALA A 35 8.18 -7.49 9.05
N ASP A 36 9.30 -8.13 8.69
CA ASP A 36 9.47 -8.71 7.35
C ASP A 36 8.30 -9.61 6.98
N LYS A 37 7.92 -10.47 7.90
CA LYS A 37 6.86 -11.44 7.65
C LYS A 37 5.54 -10.74 7.39
N THR A 38 5.24 -9.72 8.17
CA THR A 38 3.99 -8.98 8.02
C THR A 38 3.97 -8.25 6.69
N LEU A 39 5.04 -7.57 6.34
CA LEU A 39 5.11 -6.87 5.07
C LEU A 39 5.00 -7.84 3.90
N SER A 40 5.73 -8.94 3.96
CA SER A 40 5.71 -9.95 2.91
C SER A 40 4.32 -10.52 2.72
N GLN A 41 3.62 -10.80 3.81
CA GLN A 41 2.28 -11.35 3.75
C GLN A 41 1.30 -10.35 3.12
N ASN A 42 1.38 -9.09 3.54
CA ASN A 42 0.53 -8.06 2.98
C ASN A 42 0.77 -7.86 1.48
N LEU A 43 2.04 -7.89 1.07
CA LEU A 43 2.38 -7.74 -0.34
C LEU A 43 1.83 -8.89 -1.16
N LYS A 44 1.93 -10.12 -0.65
CA LYS A 44 1.38 -11.27 -1.36
C LYS A 44 -0.13 -11.15 -1.53
N GLU A 45 -0.81 -10.69 -0.50
CA GLU A 45 -2.25 -10.53 -0.58
C GLU A 45 -2.66 -9.44 -1.56
N LEU A 46 -1.93 -8.33 -1.54
CA LEU A 46 -2.21 -7.26 -2.50
C LEU A 46 -1.95 -7.69 -3.93
N GLU A 47 -0.90 -8.48 -4.14
CA GLU A 47 -0.60 -9.00 -5.46
C GLU A 47 -1.68 -9.97 -5.91
N ALA A 48 -2.14 -10.84 -5.01
CA ALA A 48 -3.20 -11.78 -5.32
C ALA A 48 -4.51 -11.08 -5.69
N ASP A 49 -4.75 -9.91 -5.11
CA ASP A 49 -5.93 -9.11 -5.42
C ASP A 49 -5.73 -8.23 -6.65
N ASP A 50 -4.61 -8.38 -7.33
CA ASP A 50 -4.30 -7.61 -8.54
C ASP A 50 -4.25 -6.11 -8.28
N LEU A 51 -3.77 -5.75 -7.11
CA LEU A 51 -3.61 -4.33 -6.75
C LEU A 51 -2.18 -3.85 -6.94
N ILE A 52 -1.22 -4.77 -6.87
CA ILE A 52 0.19 -4.43 -7.08
C ILE A 52 0.84 -5.44 -8.02
N ILE A 53 1.93 -5.00 -8.63
CA ILE A 53 2.75 -5.81 -9.51
C ILE A 53 4.11 -6.00 -8.88
N ARG A 54 4.59 -7.24 -8.86
CA ARG A 54 5.93 -7.56 -8.40
C ARG A 54 6.78 -7.85 -9.63
N THR A 55 7.79 -7.03 -9.84
CA THR A 55 8.69 -7.17 -10.98
C THR A 55 10.05 -7.64 -10.52
N VAL A 56 10.50 -8.75 -11.06
CA VAL A 56 11.81 -9.32 -10.73
C VAL A 56 12.76 -9.08 -11.87
N TYR A 57 13.91 -8.48 -11.57
CA TYR A 57 14.94 -8.24 -12.56
C TYR A 57 16.02 -9.28 -12.37
N PRO A 58 16.32 -10.08 -13.43
CA PRO A 58 17.31 -11.14 -13.33
C PRO A 58 18.73 -10.60 -13.44
N GLN A 59 19.20 -10.05 -12.36
CA GLN A 59 20.55 -9.49 -12.28
C GLN A 59 21.21 -9.95 -11.00
N ILE A 60 22.45 -9.60 -10.78
CA ILE A 60 23.19 -9.99 -9.59
C ILE A 60 23.68 -8.73 -8.88
N PRO A 61 23.19 -8.46 -7.66
CA PRO A 61 22.15 -9.22 -6.96
C PRO A 61 20.79 -9.00 -7.60
N PRO A 62 19.85 -9.94 -7.40
CA PRO A 62 18.52 -9.79 -7.99
C PRO A 62 17.80 -8.58 -7.44
N LYS A 63 17.01 -7.98 -8.30
CA LYS A 63 16.28 -6.77 -7.96
C LYS A 63 14.79 -7.04 -8.07
N VAL A 64 14.05 -6.68 -7.05
CA VAL A 64 12.58 -6.83 -7.05
C VAL A 64 11.97 -5.48 -6.73
N GLU A 65 11.00 -5.08 -7.56
CA GLU A 65 10.31 -3.82 -7.38
C GLU A 65 8.81 -4.04 -7.37
N TYR A 66 8.10 -3.19 -6.66
CA TYR A 66 6.65 -3.23 -6.56
C TYR A 66 6.06 -1.95 -7.11
N SER A 67 4.97 -2.08 -7.83
CA SER A 67 4.24 -0.95 -8.41
C SER A 67 2.75 -1.23 -8.32
N LEU A 68 1.94 -0.18 -8.46
CA LEU A 68 0.49 -0.35 -8.49
C LEU A 68 0.04 -0.80 -9.88
N THR A 69 -1.00 -1.65 -9.90
CA THR A 69 -1.72 -1.93 -11.14
C THR A 69 -2.69 -0.79 -11.40
N GLU A 70 -3.36 -0.80 -12.56
CA GLU A 70 -4.45 0.14 -12.81
C GLU A 70 -5.51 0.05 -11.73
N ARG A 71 -5.81 -1.20 -11.36
CA ARG A 71 -6.78 -1.44 -10.30
C ARG A 71 -6.32 -0.84 -8.98
N GLY A 72 -5.03 -0.97 -8.68
CA GLY A 72 -4.46 -0.37 -7.49
C GLY A 72 -4.53 1.14 -7.49
N HIS A 73 -4.22 1.75 -8.63
CA HIS A 73 -4.33 3.20 -8.77
C HIS A 73 -5.77 3.66 -8.56
N SER A 74 -6.73 2.93 -9.11
CA SER A 74 -8.14 3.24 -8.93
C SER A 74 -8.53 3.19 -7.46
N LEU A 75 -8.07 2.15 -6.77
CA LEU A 75 -8.40 2.00 -5.35
C LEU A 75 -7.84 3.13 -4.52
N VAL A 76 -6.61 3.56 -4.80
CA VAL A 76 -6.01 4.66 -4.05
C VAL A 76 -6.82 5.93 -4.25
N LYS A 77 -7.31 6.18 -5.45
CA LYS A 77 -8.16 7.34 -5.69
C LYS A 77 -9.42 7.30 -4.83
N VAL A 78 -10.01 6.12 -4.72
CA VAL A 78 -11.19 5.95 -3.87
C VAL A 78 -10.86 6.19 -2.41
N LEU A 79 -9.71 5.67 -1.97
CA LEU A 79 -9.27 5.88 -0.59
C LEU A 79 -9.04 7.36 -0.29
N ASP A 80 -8.46 8.08 -1.24
CA ASP A 80 -8.27 9.52 -1.09
C ASP A 80 -9.59 10.25 -0.94
N LEU A 81 -10.56 9.90 -1.75
CA LEU A 81 -11.88 10.50 -1.66
C LEU A 81 -12.53 10.21 -0.32
N LEU A 82 -12.38 9.00 0.17
CA LEU A 82 -12.90 8.64 1.49
C LEU A 82 -12.21 9.42 2.60
N CYS A 83 -10.91 9.61 2.47
CA CYS A 83 -10.18 10.41 3.45
C CYS A 83 -10.65 11.84 3.46
N ASP A 84 -10.83 12.43 2.28
CA ASP A 84 -11.33 13.79 2.15
C ASP A 84 -12.72 13.92 2.76
N TRP A 85 -13.60 12.98 2.42
CA TRP A 85 -14.94 12.97 2.97
C TRP A 85 -14.92 12.87 4.49
N GLY A 86 -14.06 11.97 4.99
CA GLY A 86 -13.92 11.80 6.43
C GLY A 86 -13.44 13.06 7.12
N ASN A 87 -12.48 13.74 6.51
CA ASN A 87 -11.96 14.99 7.07
C ASN A 87 -13.01 16.06 7.10
N GLU A 88 -13.80 16.17 6.03
CA GLU A 88 -14.85 17.17 5.96
C GLU A 88 -15.97 16.91 6.98
N ASN A 89 -16.22 15.65 7.28
CA ASN A 89 -17.31 15.26 8.14
C ASN A 89 -16.89 14.94 9.56
N ARG A 90 -15.61 14.95 9.82
CA ARG A 90 -15.08 14.55 11.12
C ARG A 90 -15.51 15.46 12.24
N ARG A 91 -15.62 16.74 11.95
CA ARG A 91 -15.99 17.72 12.98
C ARG A 91 -17.30 17.38 13.62
N GLY A 92 -18.28 17.06 12.79
CA GLY A 92 -19.59 16.72 13.31
C GLY A 92 -19.58 15.38 14.02
N VAL A 93 -18.77 14.46 13.54
CA VAL A 93 -18.72 13.11 14.08
C VAL A 93 -17.90 13.01 15.35
N SER A 94 -16.72 13.58 15.31
CA SER A 94 -15.78 13.42 16.43
C SER A 94 -16.03 14.38 17.58
N GLY A 95 -16.82 15.38 17.37
CA GLY A 95 -17.07 16.35 18.39
C GLY A 95 -15.93 17.30 18.65
N LYS A 96 -15.07 17.40 17.70
CA LYS A 96 -13.90 18.26 17.85
C LYS A 96 -13.96 19.48 17.05
#